data_b1bd5f1dcbf7311c3c0c6719ddacbe6b
#
_entry.id   b1bd5f1dcbf7311c3c0c6719ddacbe6b
#
_cell.length_a   1.000
_cell.length_b   1.000
_cell.length_c   1.000
_cell.angle_alpha   90.00
_cell.angle_beta   90.00
_cell.angle_gamma   90.00
#
_symmetry.space_group_name_H-M   'P 1'
#
loop_
_entity.id
_entity.type
_entity.pdbx_description
1 polymer ?
#
loop_
_entity_poly.entity_id
_entity_poly.type
_entity_poly.pdbx_seq_one_letter_code
_entity_poly.pdbx_strand_id
1 'polypeptide(L)'
;MSLSARLYIGDNESSNYTKEYLVTQCKVEVARHHNSYVPDSAPRCDVVWLSLVVPRKEDLLLYEWYIDQMALSGKIVIDLTNQSARYDKTERTFRFEDAQCFSIAETYDIGLVHRHQLRLGIMMSKLEIDEVVFQ
;
A
#
# COMPACT_ATOMS: atom_id res chain seq x y z
N MET A 1 1.87 -17.29 13.87
CA MET A 1 0.73 -16.89 13.04
C MET A 1 1.07 -15.69 12.21
N SER A 2 0.62 -15.65 10.99
CA SER A 2 0.96 -14.58 10.07
C SER A 2 -0.03 -13.43 10.17
N LEU A 3 0.46 -12.23 9.86
CA LEU A 3 -0.40 -11.07 9.66
C LEU A 3 -1.20 -11.27 8.38
N SER A 4 -2.37 -10.65 8.32
CA SER A 4 -3.10 -10.54 7.07
C SER A 4 -3.24 -9.06 6.70
N ALA A 5 -3.19 -8.79 5.41
CA ALA A 5 -3.28 -7.43 4.92
C ALA A 5 -4.01 -7.41 3.59
N ARG A 6 -4.73 -6.32 3.34
CA ARG A 6 -5.50 -6.14 2.11
C ARG A 6 -5.36 -4.72 1.61
N LEU A 7 -5.31 -4.60 0.29
CA LEU A 7 -5.31 -3.31 -0.40
C LEU A 7 -6.71 -3.09 -0.98
N TYR A 8 -7.28 -1.93 -0.68
CA TYR A 8 -8.57 -1.52 -1.22
C TYR A 8 -8.37 -0.29 -2.09
N ILE A 9 -8.91 -0.31 -3.29
CA ILE A 9 -8.85 0.82 -4.21
C ILE A 9 -10.25 1.40 -4.36
N GLY A 10 -10.38 2.70 -4.16
CA GLY A 10 -11.67 3.39 -4.25
C GLY A 10 -11.62 4.78 -3.66
N ASP A 11 -12.72 5.20 -3.07
CA ASP A 11 -12.90 6.52 -2.52
C ASP A 11 -12.88 6.47 -0.99
N ASN A 12 -11.88 7.12 -0.39
CA ASN A 12 -11.74 7.17 1.07
C ASN A 12 -12.83 8.02 1.74
N GLU A 13 -13.30 9.08 1.08
CA GLU A 13 -14.31 9.96 1.67
C GLU A 13 -15.64 9.23 1.88
N SER A 14 -16.09 8.51 0.86
CA SER A 14 -17.36 7.78 0.92
C SER A 14 -17.17 6.36 1.47
N SER A 15 -15.94 5.93 1.69
CA SER A 15 -15.61 4.55 2.06
C SER A 15 -16.12 3.54 1.03
N ASN A 16 -16.14 3.94 -0.23
CA ASN A 16 -16.61 3.10 -1.32
C ASN A 16 -15.43 2.53 -2.09
N TYR A 17 -15.10 1.28 -1.81
CA TYR A 17 -13.96 0.60 -2.42
C TYR A 17 -14.44 -0.42 -3.43
N THR A 18 -13.93 -0.32 -4.65
CA THR A 18 -14.38 -1.14 -5.78
C THR A 18 -13.49 -2.35 -6.04
N LYS A 19 -12.26 -2.31 -5.54
CA LYS A 19 -11.30 -3.39 -5.72
C LYS A 19 -10.64 -3.75 -4.40
N GLU A 20 -10.34 -5.03 -4.24
CA GLU A 20 -9.68 -5.57 -3.07
C GLU A 20 -8.61 -6.57 -3.49
N TYR A 21 -7.41 -6.45 -2.93
CA TYR A 21 -6.29 -7.34 -3.24
C TYR A 21 -5.65 -7.84 -1.96
N LEU A 22 -5.21 -9.10 -1.98
CA LEU A 22 -4.51 -9.68 -0.84
C LEU A 22 -3.04 -9.28 -0.87
N VAL A 23 -2.59 -8.65 0.22
CA VAL A 23 -1.23 -8.15 0.38
C VAL A 23 -0.40 -9.17 1.14
N THR A 24 0.76 -9.53 0.61
CA THR A 24 1.68 -10.46 1.26
C THR A 24 2.83 -9.75 1.95
N GLN A 25 3.16 -8.52 1.53
CA GLN A 25 4.19 -7.72 2.16
C GLN A 25 3.90 -6.24 1.93
N CYS A 26 4.12 -5.43 2.96
CA CYS A 26 3.94 -3.99 2.87
C CYS A 26 5.08 -3.29 3.59
N LYS A 27 5.73 -2.35 2.90
CA LYS A 27 6.77 -1.51 3.49
C LYS A 27 6.45 -0.06 3.20
N VAL A 28 6.29 0.73 4.26
CA VAL A 28 6.01 2.16 4.16
C VAL A 28 7.25 2.93 4.55
N GLU A 29 7.74 3.77 3.64
CA GLU A 29 8.91 4.61 3.89
C GLU A 29 8.47 6.05 4.05
N VAL A 30 8.74 6.62 5.23
CA VAL A 30 8.44 8.01 5.55
C VAL A 30 9.74 8.69 5.92
N ALA A 31 10.00 9.83 5.31
CA ALA A 31 11.24 10.55 5.54
C ALA A 31 11.01 12.04 5.60
N ARG A 32 12.02 12.75 6.14
CA ARG A 32 12.11 14.21 6.10
C ARG A 32 13.30 14.59 5.25
N HIS A 33 13.15 15.63 4.49
CA HIS A 33 14.30 16.21 3.81
C HIS A 33 15.12 17.02 4.80
N HIS A 34 16.43 16.98 4.64
CA HIS A 34 17.37 17.70 5.49
C HIS A 34 18.14 18.70 4.66
N ASN A 35 18.33 19.88 5.25
CA ASN A 35 19.25 20.88 4.70
C ASN A 35 20.34 21.11 5.73
N SER A 36 21.51 20.50 5.49
CA SER A 36 22.68 20.55 6.37
C SER A 36 22.43 19.91 7.73
N TYR A 37 21.82 20.62 8.66
CA TYR A 37 21.66 20.17 10.04
C TYR A 37 20.22 20.18 10.54
N VAL A 38 19.30 20.70 9.73
CA VAL A 38 17.93 20.92 10.17
C VAL A 38 16.98 20.30 9.17
N PRO A 39 15.95 19.56 9.64
CA PRO A 39 14.89 19.10 8.73
C PRO A 39 14.20 20.32 8.12
N ASP A 40 14.15 20.37 6.80
CA ASP A 40 13.58 21.52 6.09
C ASP A 40 12.13 21.35 5.69
N SER A 41 11.53 20.22 6.01
CA SER A 41 10.15 19.94 5.66
C SER A 41 9.48 19.04 6.67
N ALA A 42 8.14 19.01 6.64
CA ALA A 42 7.36 18.07 7.41
C ALA A 42 7.63 16.64 6.92
N PRO A 43 7.40 15.62 7.77
CA PRO A 43 7.49 14.23 7.33
C PRO A 43 6.54 13.97 6.19
N ARG A 44 6.99 13.23 5.19
CA ARG A 44 6.14 12.83 4.08
C ARG A 44 6.44 11.39 3.72
N CYS A 45 5.44 10.74 3.16
CA CYS A 45 5.61 9.38 2.67
C CYS A 45 6.31 9.45 1.32
N ASP A 46 7.50 8.86 1.24
CA ASP A 46 8.22 8.82 -0.02
C ASP A 46 7.70 7.69 -0.90
N VAL A 47 7.63 6.48 -0.36
CA VAL A 47 7.29 5.30 -1.14
C VAL A 47 6.57 4.29 -0.28
N VAL A 48 5.58 3.62 -0.85
CA VAL A 48 5.01 2.41 -0.27
C VAL A 48 5.29 1.26 -1.23
N TRP A 49 5.93 0.22 -0.72
CA TRP A 49 6.21 -1.01 -1.46
C TRP A 49 5.22 -2.07 -1.03
N LEU A 50 4.54 -2.65 -2.00
CA LEU A 50 3.54 -3.69 -1.79
C LEU A 50 3.89 -4.93 -2.57
N SER A 51 3.75 -6.09 -1.94
CA SER A 51 3.74 -7.36 -2.64
C SER A 51 2.34 -7.93 -2.51
N LEU A 52 1.75 -8.30 -3.62
CA LEU A 52 0.37 -8.77 -3.69
C LEU A 52 0.33 -10.16 -4.32
N VAL A 53 -0.73 -10.89 -4.01
CA VAL A 53 -1.07 -12.07 -4.80
C VAL A 53 -1.47 -11.59 -6.19
N VAL A 54 -0.95 -12.23 -7.23
CA VAL A 54 -1.25 -11.85 -8.61
C VAL A 54 -2.78 -11.91 -8.81
N PRO A 55 -3.39 -10.82 -9.30
CA PRO A 55 -4.84 -10.79 -9.48
C PRO A 55 -5.30 -11.69 -10.61
N ARG A 56 -6.61 -11.84 -10.73
CA ARG A 56 -7.20 -12.63 -11.80
C ARG A 56 -6.80 -12.07 -13.15
N LYS A 57 -6.78 -12.95 -14.16
CA LYS A 57 -6.38 -12.58 -15.51
C LYS A 57 -7.18 -11.40 -16.08
N GLU A 58 -8.45 -11.30 -15.74
CA GLU A 58 -9.34 -10.26 -16.23
C GLU A 58 -9.14 -8.92 -15.52
N ASP A 59 -8.50 -8.93 -14.35
CA ASP A 59 -8.31 -7.72 -13.56
C ASP A 59 -6.99 -7.07 -13.93
N LEU A 60 -7.05 -6.02 -14.72
CA LEU A 60 -5.88 -5.31 -15.23
C LEU A 60 -5.69 -3.94 -14.60
N LEU A 61 -6.46 -3.61 -13.54
CA LEU A 61 -6.41 -2.27 -12.94
C LEU A 61 -5.01 -1.88 -12.47
N LEU A 62 -4.29 -2.80 -11.84
CA LEU A 62 -2.95 -2.50 -11.32
C LEU A 62 -1.96 -2.22 -12.45
N TYR A 63 -2.09 -2.92 -13.56
CA TYR A 63 -1.25 -2.69 -14.74
C TYR A 63 -1.60 -1.37 -15.41
N GLU A 64 -2.88 -1.05 -15.49
CA GLU A 64 -3.35 0.23 -16.02
C GLU A 64 -2.88 1.39 -15.15
N TRP A 65 -2.88 1.19 -13.83
CA TRP A 65 -2.37 2.18 -12.88
C TRP A 65 -0.95 2.59 -13.23
N TYR A 66 -0.11 1.62 -13.55
CA TYR A 66 1.27 1.88 -13.93
C TYR A 66 1.37 2.48 -15.34
N ILE A 67 0.72 1.87 -16.31
CA ILE A 67 0.88 2.22 -17.73
C ILE A 67 0.26 3.59 -18.02
N ASP A 68 -0.92 3.86 -17.50
CA ASP A 68 -1.67 5.08 -17.79
C ASP A 68 -1.32 6.21 -16.80
N GLN A 69 -0.43 5.96 -15.86
CA GLN A 69 -0.01 6.93 -14.85
C GLN A 69 -1.21 7.53 -14.10
N MET A 70 -2.18 6.68 -13.80
CA MET A 70 -3.39 7.07 -13.10
C MET A 70 -3.09 7.43 -11.64
N ALA A 71 -3.82 8.42 -11.11
CA ALA A 71 -3.80 8.72 -9.70
C ALA A 71 -4.98 8.02 -9.04
N LEU A 72 -4.70 7.08 -8.16
CA LEU A 72 -5.73 6.32 -7.46
C LEU A 72 -5.66 6.56 -5.96
N SER A 73 -6.80 6.44 -5.33
CA SER A 73 -6.91 6.54 -3.87
C SER A 73 -7.38 5.22 -3.30
N GLY A 74 -7.08 4.98 -2.03
CA GLY A 74 -7.48 3.76 -1.39
C GLY A 74 -6.92 3.62 0.01
N LYS A 75 -6.92 2.40 0.50
CA LYS A 75 -6.36 2.11 1.82
C LYS A 75 -5.72 0.73 1.85
N ILE A 76 -4.78 0.57 2.78
CA ILE A 76 -4.18 -0.72 3.10
C ILE A 76 -4.52 -1.00 4.55
N VAL A 77 -5.16 -2.14 4.79
CA VAL A 77 -5.54 -2.55 6.16
C VAL A 77 -4.72 -3.76 6.55
N ILE A 78 -4.01 -3.64 7.66
CA ILE A 78 -3.19 -4.72 8.22
C ILE A 78 -3.86 -5.20 9.50
N ASP A 79 -4.20 -6.48 9.54
CA ASP A 79 -4.82 -7.09 10.71
C ASP A 79 -3.72 -7.49 11.70
N LEU A 80 -3.75 -6.87 12.87
CA LEU A 80 -2.79 -7.11 13.95
C LEU A 80 -3.33 -8.02 15.04
N THR A 81 -4.49 -8.62 14.84
CA THR A 81 -5.18 -9.40 15.87
C THR A 81 -4.29 -10.49 16.47
N ASN A 82 -3.47 -11.12 15.65
CA ASN A 82 -2.59 -12.21 16.10
C ASN A 82 -1.29 -11.73 16.71
N GLN A 83 -1.03 -10.43 16.73
CA GLN A 83 0.24 -9.88 17.23
C GLN A 83 0.18 -9.47 18.66
N SER A 84 -0.98 -9.04 19.16
CA SER A 84 -1.05 -8.56 20.52
C SER A 84 -2.47 -8.57 21.06
N ALA A 85 -2.71 -9.42 22.06
CA ALA A 85 -3.95 -9.44 22.81
C ALA A 85 -4.06 -8.27 23.80
N ARG A 86 -3.01 -7.46 23.94
CA ARG A 86 -2.96 -6.38 24.92
C ARG A 86 -3.46 -5.04 24.41
N TYR A 87 -3.59 -4.90 23.08
CA TYR A 87 -3.99 -3.62 22.49
C TYR A 87 -5.44 -3.69 22.04
N ASP A 88 -6.16 -2.62 22.30
CA ASP A 88 -7.54 -2.49 21.84
C ASP A 88 -7.60 -2.38 20.32
N LYS A 89 -6.56 -1.83 19.72
CA LYS A 89 -6.52 -1.63 18.28
C LYS A 89 -5.95 -2.86 17.60
N THR A 90 -6.78 -3.52 16.79
CA THR A 90 -6.42 -4.76 16.12
C THR A 90 -6.06 -4.56 14.65
N GLU A 91 -6.17 -3.34 14.14
CA GLU A 91 -5.89 -3.04 12.75
C GLU A 91 -5.03 -1.78 12.63
N ARG A 92 -4.16 -1.77 11.61
CA ARG A 92 -3.49 -0.56 11.18
C ARG A 92 -3.95 -0.21 9.77
N THR A 93 -4.39 1.01 9.59
CA THR A 93 -4.93 1.45 8.30
C THR A 93 -4.07 2.57 7.74
N PHE A 94 -3.62 2.38 6.50
CA PHE A 94 -2.91 3.38 5.72
C PHE A 94 -3.83 3.85 4.61
N ARG A 95 -4.29 5.11 4.68
CA ARG A 95 -5.11 5.71 3.61
C ARG A 95 -4.23 6.59 2.76
N PHE A 96 -4.32 6.43 1.45
CA PHE A 96 -3.52 7.21 0.52
C PHE A 96 -4.43 7.92 -0.49
N GLU A 97 -3.97 9.10 -0.91
CA GLU A 97 -4.68 9.92 -1.89
C GLU A 97 -3.77 10.23 -3.07
N ASP A 98 -4.36 10.22 -4.26
CA ASP A 98 -3.68 10.58 -5.51
C ASP A 98 -2.35 9.85 -5.67
N ALA A 99 -2.38 8.55 -5.46
CA ALA A 99 -1.18 7.72 -5.55
C ALA A 99 -0.91 7.30 -6.98
N GLN A 100 0.35 7.34 -7.35
CA GLN A 100 0.81 6.87 -8.66
C GLN A 100 1.70 5.65 -8.48
N CYS A 101 1.54 4.69 -9.37
CA CYS A 101 2.38 3.50 -9.40
C CYS A 101 3.58 3.77 -10.29
N PHE A 102 4.78 3.78 -9.72
CA PHE A 102 5.99 4.05 -10.48
C PHE A 102 6.81 2.80 -10.77
N SER A 103 6.45 1.68 -10.17
CA SER A 103 7.17 0.43 -10.36
C SER A 103 6.22 -0.75 -10.26
N ILE A 104 6.34 -1.68 -11.19
CA ILE A 104 5.55 -2.90 -11.17
C ILE A 104 6.45 -4.05 -11.60
N ALA A 105 6.39 -5.16 -10.87
CA ALA A 105 7.16 -6.35 -11.19
C ALA A 105 6.37 -7.60 -10.83
N GLU A 106 6.42 -8.58 -11.71
CA GLU A 106 5.81 -9.88 -11.47
C GLU A 106 6.89 -10.92 -11.23
N THR A 107 6.66 -11.77 -10.25
CA THR A 107 7.57 -12.89 -9.96
C THR A 107 6.79 -14.19 -9.95
N TYR A 108 7.24 -15.13 -10.76
CA TYR A 108 6.66 -16.46 -10.84
C TYR A 108 7.71 -17.47 -10.44
N ASP A 109 7.45 -18.20 -9.37
CA ASP A 109 8.35 -19.25 -8.93
C ASP A 109 7.89 -20.57 -9.57
N ILE A 110 8.60 -20.98 -10.60
CA ILE A 110 8.20 -22.12 -11.43
C ILE A 110 8.24 -23.44 -10.66
N GLY A 111 9.10 -23.52 -9.65
CA GLY A 111 9.20 -24.71 -8.83
C GLY A 111 8.14 -24.84 -7.76
N LEU A 112 7.35 -23.79 -7.51
CA LEU A 112 6.38 -23.75 -6.43
C LEU A 112 5.04 -23.25 -6.95
N VAL A 113 4.03 -24.10 -6.87
CA VAL A 113 2.74 -23.93 -7.56
C VAL A 113 1.97 -22.65 -7.18
N HIS A 114 2.19 -22.08 -5.99
CA HIS A 114 1.33 -21.00 -5.49
C HIS A 114 2.08 -19.70 -5.16
N ARG A 115 3.30 -19.51 -5.68
CA ARG A 115 4.08 -18.34 -5.31
C ARG A 115 4.25 -17.36 -6.47
N HIS A 116 3.14 -16.86 -6.94
CA HIS A 116 3.15 -15.78 -7.91
C HIS A 116 2.90 -14.48 -7.18
N GLN A 117 3.81 -13.53 -7.32
CA GLN A 117 3.71 -12.25 -6.63
C GLN A 117 3.79 -11.10 -7.61
N LEU A 118 3.00 -10.07 -7.33
CA LEU A 118 3.05 -8.81 -8.03
C LEU A 118 3.57 -7.77 -7.04
N ARG A 119 4.67 -7.12 -7.39
CA ARG A 119 5.26 -6.09 -6.54
C ARG A 119 5.01 -4.71 -7.13
N LEU A 120 4.49 -3.81 -6.30
CA LEU A 120 4.20 -2.44 -6.69
C LEU A 120 5.01 -1.47 -5.85
N GLY A 121 5.48 -0.41 -6.49
CA GLY A 121 5.99 0.76 -5.79
C GLY A 121 5.05 1.92 -6.07
N ILE A 122 4.51 2.53 -5.04
CA ILE A 122 3.59 3.65 -5.20
C ILE A 122 4.07 4.88 -4.44
N MET A 123 3.81 6.04 -5.03
CA MET A 123 4.06 7.34 -4.42
C MET A 123 2.75 8.09 -4.33
N MET A 124 2.56 8.85 -3.27
CA MET A 124 1.29 9.52 -3.03
C MET A 124 1.50 10.93 -2.53
N SER A 125 0.51 11.79 -2.78
CA SER A 125 0.55 13.17 -2.30
C SER A 125 0.20 13.25 -0.82
N LYS A 126 -0.56 12.29 -0.29
CA LYS A 126 -1.01 12.30 1.08
C LYS A 126 -1.15 10.87 1.59
N LEU A 127 -0.62 10.63 2.77
CA LEU A 127 -0.77 9.36 3.47
C LEU A 127 -1.28 9.62 4.87
N GLU A 128 -2.31 8.89 5.28
CA GLU A 128 -2.82 8.92 6.64
C GLU A 128 -2.61 7.54 7.26
N ILE A 129 -1.90 7.51 8.39
CA ILE A 129 -1.67 6.28 9.15
C ILE A 129 -2.47 6.38 10.44
N ASP A 130 -3.57 5.64 10.55
CA ASP A 130 -4.41 5.62 11.74
C ASP A 130 -4.73 7.03 12.27
N GLU A 131 -5.13 7.95 11.43
CA GLU A 131 -5.45 9.34 11.77
C GLU A 131 -4.28 10.32 11.83
N VAL A 132 -3.04 9.85 11.65
CA VAL A 132 -1.88 10.74 11.53
C VAL A 132 -1.61 10.99 10.05
N VAL A 133 -1.55 12.26 9.66
CA VAL A 133 -1.44 12.65 8.25
C VAL A 133 -0.01 13.02 7.89
N PHE A 134 0.48 12.44 6.80
CA PHE A 134 1.78 12.76 6.20
C PHE A 134 1.53 13.37 4.82
N GLN A 135 2.06 14.55 4.63
CA GLN A 135 1.88 15.29 3.36
C GLN A 135 3.23 15.62 2.73
#